data_19a3959ecb17588d50ab5986ff41e80e
#
_entry.id   19a3959ecb17588d50ab5986ff41e80e
#
_cell.length_a   1.000
_cell.length_b   1.000
_cell.length_c   1.000
_cell.angle_alpha   90.00
_cell.angle_beta   90.00
_cell.angle_gamma   90.00
#
_symmetry.space_group_name_H-M   'P 1'
#
loop_
_entity.id
_entity.type
_entity.pdbx_description
1 polymer ?
#
loop_
_entity_poly.entity_id
_entity_poly.type
_entity_poly.pdbx_seq_one_letter_code
_entity_poly.pdbx_strand_id
1 'polypeptide(L)'
;MKKFNKKPLLFLVPVGILEIILLVLECLPNGVEMRFKWPDGDTGKFITQTKFYSYFSAMPYGYGNVAPILIGLLTIAIILLWFVNLFVLKRGLNVAIFTLTMIKFVLACVEFVFSKTWVNWTVFAIATVCAIYEIVKTIVNKEFSKKFGKYEYVQEDSPAESVSE
;
A
#
# COMPACT_ATOMS: atom_id res chain seq x y z
N MET A 1 -21.05 15.98 -22.95
CA MET A 1 -20.40 15.97 -21.60
C MET A 1 -20.53 14.56 -21.03
N LYS A 2 -19.46 13.77 -20.95
CA LYS A 2 -19.51 12.42 -20.35
C LYS A 2 -19.84 12.56 -18.86
N LYS A 3 -20.94 11.97 -18.40
CA LYS A 3 -21.28 11.91 -16.98
C LYS A 3 -20.15 11.18 -16.24
N PHE A 4 -19.43 11.91 -15.40
CA PHE A 4 -18.37 11.37 -14.56
C PHE A 4 -19.00 10.38 -13.57
N ASN A 5 -18.70 9.11 -13.71
CA ASN A 5 -19.22 8.08 -12.82
C ASN A 5 -18.48 8.17 -11.47
N LYS A 6 -19.09 8.83 -10.49
CA LYS A 6 -18.50 9.13 -9.17
C LYS A 6 -18.21 7.89 -8.31
N LYS A 7 -18.73 6.72 -8.67
CA LYS A 7 -18.60 5.49 -7.87
C LYS A 7 -17.17 4.97 -7.70
N PRO A 8 -16.29 4.94 -8.74
CA PRO A 8 -14.93 4.48 -8.56
C PRO A 8 -14.08 5.40 -7.67
N LEU A 9 -14.38 6.70 -7.66
CA LEU A 9 -13.65 7.69 -6.84
C LEU A 9 -13.88 7.47 -5.34
N LEU A 10 -15.11 7.12 -4.94
CA LEU A 10 -15.46 6.87 -3.54
C LEU A 10 -14.64 5.72 -2.92
N PHE A 11 -14.29 4.71 -3.73
CA PHE A 11 -13.45 3.59 -3.29
C PHE A 11 -11.94 3.88 -3.31
N LEU A 12 -11.51 4.94 -4.00
CA LEU A 12 -10.09 5.30 -4.05
C LEU A 12 -9.66 6.16 -2.84
N VAL A 13 -10.52 7.07 -2.39
CA VAL A 13 -10.17 8.08 -1.38
C VAL A 13 -9.72 7.48 -0.03
N PRO A 14 -10.39 6.47 0.55
CA PRO A 14 -9.98 5.95 1.87
C PRO A 14 -8.57 5.37 1.88
N VAL A 15 -8.17 4.65 0.83
CA VAL A 15 -6.81 4.07 0.73
C VAL A 15 -5.76 5.16 0.69
N GLY A 16 -5.97 6.20 -0.11
CA GLY A 16 -5.02 7.30 -0.20
C GLY A 16 -4.83 8.03 1.14
N ILE A 17 -5.91 8.24 1.88
CA ILE A 17 -5.83 8.86 3.23
C ILE A 17 -5.03 7.97 4.18
N LEU A 18 -5.29 6.66 4.20
CA LEU A 18 -4.57 5.71 5.04
C LEU A 18 -3.08 5.64 4.68
N GLU A 19 -2.74 5.68 3.39
CA GLU A 19 -1.34 5.68 2.94
C GLU A 19 -0.61 6.97 3.34
N ILE A 20 -1.28 8.13 3.32
CA ILE A 20 -0.70 9.38 3.82
C ILE A 20 -0.46 9.32 5.34
N ILE A 21 -1.40 8.76 6.10
CA ILE A 21 -1.22 8.55 7.54
C ILE A 21 -0.04 7.61 7.79
N LEU A 22 0.09 6.51 7.02
CA LEU A 22 1.23 5.61 7.09
C LEU A 22 2.54 6.33 6.84
N LEU A 23 2.63 7.16 5.79
CA LEU A 23 3.83 7.92 5.47
C LEU A 23 4.26 8.81 6.65
N VAL A 24 3.31 9.47 7.32
CA VAL A 24 3.60 10.30 8.50
C VAL A 24 4.16 9.44 9.63
N LEU A 25 3.55 8.29 9.91
CA LEU A 25 4.03 7.36 10.96
C LEU A 25 5.42 6.80 10.65
N GLU A 26 5.69 6.47 9.39
CA GLU A 26 6.98 5.95 8.91
C GLU A 26 8.11 6.98 9.01
N CYS A 27 7.78 8.28 8.99
CA CYS A 27 8.73 9.36 9.24
C CYS A 27 9.10 9.54 10.71
N LEU A 28 8.34 8.98 11.67
CA LEU A 28 8.61 9.14 13.09
C LEU A 28 9.92 8.44 13.50
N PRO A 29 10.72 9.05 14.40
CA PRO A 29 12.03 8.52 14.78
C PRO A 29 11.99 7.21 15.55
N ASN A 30 10.83 6.81 16.07
CA ASN A 30 10.65 5.58 16.86
C ASN A 30 9.98 4.45 16.07
N GLY A 31 10.11 4.46 14.74
CA GLY A 31 9.47 3.49 13.84
C GLY A 31 10.06 2.09 13.96
N VAL A 32 11.38 2.00 13.99
CA VAL A 32 12.12 0.74 13.91
C VAL A 32 13.06 0.60 15.11
N GLU A 33 13.04 -0.56 15.76
CA GLU A 33 13.96 -0.92 16.83
C GLU A 33 15.12 -1.73 16.27
N MET A 34 16.35 -1.26 16.44
CA MET A 34 17.55 -1.97 16.05
C MET A 34 18.39 -2.32 17.28
N ARG A 35 18.79 -3.59 17.39
CA ARG A 35 19.60 -4.11 18.50
C ARG A 35 21.00 -4.43 18.02
N PHE A 36 21.97 -3.73 18.58
CA PHE A 36 23.39 -3.92 18.30
C PHE A 36 24.03 -4.70 19.44
N LYS A 37 24.82 -5.71 19.10
CA LYS A 37 25.64 -6.46 20.06
C LYS A 37 27.10 -6.10 19.84
N TRP A 38 27.73 -5.54 20.86
CA TRP A 38 29.15 -5.20 20.86
C TRP A 38 29.88 -6.02 21.92
N PRO A 39 31.11 -6.53 21.65
CA PRO A 39 31.92 -7.11 22.66
C PRO A 39 32.36 -6.01 23.65
N ASP A 40 32.14 -6.25 24.92
CA ASP A 40 32.70 -5.42 25.99
C ASP A 40 34.21 -5.72 26.12
N GLY A 41 35.03 -4.70 25.91
CA GLY A 41 36.50 -4.85 25.92
C GLY A 41 37.06 -5.34 27.26
N ASP A 42 36.36 -5.04 28.36
CA ASP A 42 36.88 -5.34 29.73
C ASP A 42 36.42 -6.70 30.26
N THR A 43 35.23 -7.15 29.86
CA THR A 43 34.59 -8.36 30.44
C THR A 43 34.46 -9.51 29.47
N GLY A 44 34.71 -9.31 28.17
CA GLY A 44 34.48 -10.29 27.11
C GLY A 44 33.01 -10.66 26.91
N LYS A 45 32.07 -9.98 27.58
CA LYS A 45 30.63 -10.16 27.46
C LYS A 45 30.07 -9.26 26.32
N PHE A 46 28.99 -9.67 25.73
CA PHE A 46 28.28 -8.82 24.74
C PHE A 46 27.35 -7.85 25.44
N ILE A 47 27.52 -6.56 25.15
CA ILE A 47 26.59 -5.50 25.54
C ILE A 47 25.59 -5.34 24.40
N THR A 48 24.27 -5.35 24.72
CA THR A 48 23.20 -5.09 23.76
C THR A 48 22.78 -3.63 23.87
N GLN A 49 22.96 -2.87 22.82
CA GLN A 49 22.48 -1.50 22.70
C GLN A 49 21.28 -1.45 21.75
N THR A 50 20.17 -0.91 22.23
CA THR A 50 18.96 -0.68 21.42
C THR A 50 18.93 0.76 20.94
N LYS A 51 18.74 0.98 19.63
CA LYS A 51 18.55 2.30 19.03
C LYS A 51 17.27 2.29 18.21
N PHE A 52 16.61 3.46 18.15
CA PHE A 52 15.38 3.66 17.41
C PHE A 52 15.64 4.53 16.17
N TYR A 53 15.00 4.17 15.07
CA TYR A 53 15.13 4.82 13.76
C TYR A 53 13.77 5.02 13.11
N SER A 54 13.68 5.93 12.14
CA SER A 54 12.54 5.99 11.24
C SER A 54 12.67 4.96 10.11
N TYR A 55 11.60 4.69 9.39
CA TYR A 55 11.64 3.82 8.21
C TYR A 55 12.54 4.35 7.09
N PHE A 56 12.78 5.67 7.06
CA PHE A 56 13.64 6.35 6.07
C PHE A 56 15.06 6.61 6.59
N SER A 57 15.39 6.21 7.79
CA SER A 57 16.74 6.40 8.32
C SER A 57 17.75 5.56 7.55
N ALA A 58 18.93 6.13 7.31
CA ALA A 58 20.04 5.37 6.74
C ALA A 58 20.37 4.19 7.65
N MET A 59 20.47 3.00 7.07
CA MET A 59 20.82 1.81 7.83
C MET A 59 22.27 1.90 8.31
N PRO A 60 22.52 1.61 9.59
CA PRO A 60 23.89 1.46 10.08
C PRO A 60 24.60 0.31 9.36
N TYR A 61 25.88 0.50 9.10
CA TYR A 61 26.73 -0.51 8.45
C TYR A 61 26.67 -1.85 9.20
N GLY A 62 26.44 -2.93 8.46
CA GLY A 62 26.33 -4.29 9.02
C GLY A 62 24.93 -4.72 9.47
N TYR A 63 23.92 -3.87 9.35
CA TYR A 63 22.53 -4.24 9.65
C TYR A 63 21.83 -4.78 8.42
N GLY A 64 21.35 -6.03 8.48
CA GLY A 64 20.80 -6.74 7.31
C GLY A 64 19.30 -6.58 7.06
N ASN A 65 18.54 -5.92 7.97
CA ASN A 65 17.09 -5.78 7.78
C ASN A 65 16.76 -4.55 6.93
N VAL A 66 16.50 -4.78 5.64
CA VAL A 66 16.13 -3.73 4.67
C VAL A 66 14.60 -3.50 4.58
N ALA A 67 13.79 -4.29 5.30
CA ALA A 67 12.33 -4.22 5.21
C ALA A 67 11.75 -2.84 5.52
N PRO A 68 12.19 -2.09 6.56
CA PRO A 68 11.64 -0.77 6.86
C PRO A 68 11.79 0.20 5.69
N ILE A 69 12.98 0.32 5.11
CA ILE A 69 13.21 1.22 3.95
C ILE A 69 12.33 0.82 2.77
N LEU A 70 12.21 -0.47 2.49
CA LEU A 70 11.36 -0.95 1.39
C LEU A 70 9.89 -0.63 1.65
N ILE A 71 9.40 -0.77 2.89
CA ILE A 71 8.02 -0.40 3.27
C ILE A 71 7.81 1.09 2.99
N GLY A 72 8.70 1.98 3.47
CA GLY A 72 8.60 3.42 3.25
C GLY A 72 8.62 3.79 1.76
N LEU A 73 9.50 3.20 0.96
CA LEU A 73 9.55 3.43 -0.49
C LEU A 73 8.29 2.95 -1.20
N LEU A 74 7.72 1.80 -0.79
CA LEU A 74 6.47 1.28 -1.32
C LEU A 74 5.30 2.20 -0.97
N THR A 75 5.25 2.76 0.25
CA THR A 75 4.23 3.73 0.65
C THR A 75 4.26 4.96 -0.25
N ILE A 76 5.45 5.52 -0.52
CA ILE A 76 5.60 6.65 -1.47
C ILE A 76 5.13 6.24 -2.88
N ALA A 77 5.55 5.09 -3.39
CA ALA A 77 5.15 4.62 -4.70
C ALA A 77 3.62 4.44 -4.83
N ILE A 78 2.98 3.87 -3.80
CA ILE A 78 1.52 3.69 -3.75
C ILE A 78 0.82 5.05 -3.76
N ILE A 79 1.28 6.03 -2.98
CA ILE A 79 0.70 7.38 -2.94
C ILE A 79 0.81 8.05 -4.31
N LEU A 80 1.95 7.96 -4.99
CA LEU A 80 2.15 8.53 -6.33
C LEU A 80 1.21 7.88 -7.35
N LEU A 81 1.13 6.55 -7.36
CA LEU A 81 0.22 5.82 -8.26
C LEU A 81 -1.24 6.12 -7.93
N TRP A 82 -1.60 6.22 -6.67
CA TRP A 82 -2.93 6.62 -6.23
C TRP A 82 -3.29 8.02 -6.73
N PHE A 83 -2.38 8.98 -6.58
CA PHE A 83 -2.58 10.35 -7.07
C PHE A 83 -2.80 10.38 -8.58
N VAL A 84 -1.97 9.69 -9.36
CA VAL A 84 -2.15 9.58 -10.82
C VAL A 84 -3.49 8.92 -11.14
N ASN A 85 -3.88 7.89 -10.38
CA ASN A 85 -5.11 7.14 -10.62
C ASN A 85 -6.38 7.97 -10.34
N LEU A 86 -6.31 9.00 -9.49
CA LEU A 86 -7.43 9.94 -9.30
C LEU A 86 -7.83 10.65 -10.59
N PHE A 87 -6.87 10.92 -11.48
CA PHE A 87 -7.09 11.64 -12.74
C PHE A 87 -7.34 10.70 -13.93
N VAL A 88 -6.65 9.56 -13.96
CA VAL A 88 -6.61 8.68 -15.14
C VAL A 88 -7.61 7.53 -15.07
N LEU A 89 -7.95 7.07 -13.86
CA LEU A 89 -8.90 5.96 -13.57
C LEU A 89 -8.67 4.70 -14.41
N LYS A 90 -7.40 4.33 -14.64
CA LYS A 90 -7.07 3.14 -15.45
C LYS A 90 -7.05 1.87 -14.60
N ARG A 91 -7.59 0.78 -15.15
CA ARG A 91 -7.58 -0.55 -14.52
C ARG A 91 -6.17 -1.03 -14.18
N GLY A 92 -5.18 -0.76 -15.04
CA GLY A 92 -3.79 -1.15 -14.80
C GLY A 92 -3.19 -0.50 -13.55
N LEU A 93 -3.51 0.78 -13.27
CA LEU A 93 -3.07 1.47 -12.06
C LEU A 93 -3.67 0.83 -10.79
N ASN A 94 -4.94 0.44 -10.82
CA ASN A 94 -5.56 -0.26 -9.70
C ASN A 94 -4.89 -1.61 -9.43
N VAL A 95 -4.52 -2.36 -10.47
CA VAL A 95 -3.78 -3.62 -10.32
C VAL A 95 -2.39 -3.36 -9.72
N ALA A 96 -1.68 -2.33 -10.18
CA ALA A 96 -0.37 -1.97 -9.64
C ALA A 96 -0.46 -1.58 -8.15
N ILE A 97 -1.41 -0.72 -7.77
CA ILE A 97 -1.66 -0.34 -6.37
C ILE A 97 -1.94 -1.59 -5.53
N PHE A 98 -2.84 -2.47 -5.98
CA PHE A 98 -3.15 -3.71 -5.29
C PHE A 98 -1.90 -4.56 -5.06
N THR A 99 -1.10 -4.79 -6.11
CA THR A 99 0.12 -5.62 -6.02
C THR A 99 1.12 -5.03 -5.04
N LEU A 100 1.40 -3.72 -5.12
CA LEU A 100 2.33 -3.04 -4.21
C LEU A 100 1.83 -3.06 -2.77
N THR A 101 0.53 -2.89 -2.54
CA THR A 101 -0.06 -2.98 -1.20
C THR A 101 0.10 -4.40 -0.62
N MET A 102 -0.06 -5.46 -1.42
CA MET A 102 0.17 -6.83 -0.96
C MET A 102 1.64 -7.08 -0.62
N ILE A 103 2.58 -6.62 -1.45
CA ILE A 103 4.02 -6.72 -1.18
C ILE A 103 4.37 -5.98 0.11
N LYS A 104 3.88 -4.74 0.28
CA LYS A 104 4.07 -3.94 1.50
C LYS A 104 3.53 -4.65 2.73
N PHE A 105 2.34 -5.25 2.65
CA PHE A 105 1.74 -6.01 3.75
C PHE A 105 2.63 -7.19 4.17
N VAL A 106 3.16 -7.96 3.22
CA VAL A 106 4.09 -9.07 3.53
C VAL A 106 5.34 -8.56 4.24
N LEU A 107 5.94 -7.46 3.77
CA LEU A 107 7.09 -6.85 4.43
C LEU A 107 6.75 -6.32 5.85
N ALA A 108 5.56 -5.76 6.03
CA ALA A 108 5.08 -5.32 7.34
C ALA A 108 4.89 -6.49 8.31
N CYS A 109 4.45 -7.66 7.83
CA CYS A 109 4.40 -8.89 8.64
C CYS A 109 5.80 -9.31 9.11
N VAL A 110 6.80 -9.23 8.21
CA VAL A 110 8.20 -9.54 8.56
C VAL A 110 8.69 -8.56 9.62
N GLU A 111 8.52 -7.25 9.39
CA GLU A 111 8.99 -6.22 10.32
C GLU A 111 8.28 -6.30 11.68
N PHE A 112 7.00 -6.67 11.72
CA PHE A 112 6.25 -6.88 12.95
C PHE A 112 6.89 -7.92 13.89
N VAL A 113 7.56 -8.93 13.33
CA VAL A 113 8.27 -9.94 14.12
C VAL A 113 9.56 -9.38 14.71
N PHE A 114 10.25 -8.50 13.99
CA PHE A 114 11.58 -8.00 14.37
C PHE A 114 11.55 -6.75 15.26
N SER A 115 10.57 -5.88 15.07
CA SER A 115 10.47 -4.60 15.78
C SER A 115 9.22 -4.54 16.65
N LYS A 116 9.39 -4.18 17.93
CA LYS A 116 8.31 -4.14 18.93
C LYS A 116 7.93 -2.71 19.34
N THR A 117 8.11 -1.74 18.45
CA THR A 117 7.72 -0.35 18.74
C THR A 117 6.20 -0.17 18.52
N TRP A 118 5.60 0.79 19.24
CA TRP A 118 4.18 1.11 19.05
C TRP A 118 3.90 1.63 17.64
N VAL A 119 4.85 2.37 17.04
CA VAL A 119 4.74 2.87 15.65
C VAL A 119 4.67 1.70 14.68
N ASN A 120 5.57 0.70 14.82
CA ASN A 120 5.57 -0.48 13.96
C ASN A 120 4.26 -1.28 14.07
N TRP A 121 3.71 -1.41 15.28
CA TRP A 121 2.41 -2.06 15.49
C TRP A 121 1.28 -1.31 14.79
N THR A 122 1.30 0.03 14.85
CA THR A 122 0.31 0.87 14.18
C THR A 122 0.45 0.80 12.66
N VAL A 123 1.69 0.84 12.14
CA VAL A 123 1.97 0.65 10.70
C VAL A 123 1.47 -0.70 10.22
N PHE A 124 1.74 -1.78 10.95
CA PHE A 124 1.25 -3.11 10.63
C PHE A 124 -0.29 -3.18 10.62
N ALA A 125 -0.95 -2.61 11.63
CA ALA A 125 -2.41 -2.59 11.71
C ALA A 125 -3.03 -1.84 10.51
N ILE A 126 -2.52 -0.66 10.17
CA ILE A 126 -3.03 0.13 9.03
C ILE A 126 -2.72 -0.58 7.71
N ALA A 127 -1.52 -1.16 7.54
CA ALA A 127 -1.17 -1.92 6.34
C ALA A 127 -2.11 -3.13 6.15
N THR A 128 -2.51 -3.79 7.24
CA THR A 128 -3.49 -4.87 7.22
C THR A 128 -4.86 -4.37 6.76
N VAL A 129 -5.32 -3.23 7.29
CA VAL A 129 -6.59 -2.61 6.86
C VAL A 129 -6.54 -2.25 5.37
N CYS A 130 -5.44 -1.65 4.88
CA CYS A 130 -5.26 -1.34 3.46
C CYS A 130 -5.31 -2.60 2.59
N ALA A 131 -4.65 -3.69 3.00
CA ALA A 131 -4.64 -4.95 2.27
C ALA A 131 -6.05 -5.56 2.18
N ILE A 132 -6.77 -5.63 3.30
CA ILE A 132 -8.17 -6.11 3.34
C ILE A 132 -9.05 -5.25 2.44
N TYR A 133 -8.92 -3.92 2.53
CA TYR A 133 -9.70 -3.00 1.71
C TYR A 133 -9.46 -3.20 0.21
N GLU A 134 -8.23 -3.36 -0.23
CA GLU A 134 -7.88 -3.61 -1.63
C GLU A 134 -8.43 -4.96 -2.13
N ILE A 135 -8.42 -6.00 -1.28
CA ILE A 135 -9.04 -7.29 -1.60
C ILE A 135 -10.54 -7.11 -1.81
N VAL A 136 -11.24 -6.49 -0.86
CA VAL A 136 -12.69 -6.25 -0.93
C VAL A 136 -13.05 -5.41 -2.16
N LYS A 137 -12.31 -4.33 -2.42
CA LYS A 137 -12.47 -3.49 -3.61
C LYS A 137 -12.34 -4.30 -4.90
N THR A 138 -11.38 -5.20 -4.97
CA THR A 138 -11.15 -6.05 -6.16
C THR A 138 -12.29 -7.04 -6.38
N ILE A 139 -12.80 -7.66 -5.30
CA ILE A 139 -13.94 -8.58 -5.35
C ILE A 139 -15.20 -7.85 -5.81
N VAL A 140 -15.51 -6.70 -5.18
CA VAL A 140 -16.70 -5.90 -5.51
C VAL A 140 -16.64 -5.42 -6.97
N ASN A 141 -15.49 -4.93 -7.44
CA ASN A 141 -15.34 -4.49 -8.83
C ASN A 141 -15.50 -5.66 -9.83
N LYS A 142 -15.06 -6.87 -9.48
CA LYS A 142 -15.21 -8.06 -10.33
C LYS A 142 -16.69 -8.49 -10.43
N GLU A 143 -17.40 -8.48 -9.34
CA GLU A 143 -18.84 -8.75 -9.26
C GLU A 143 -19.64 -7.72 -10.07
N PHE A 144 -19.29 -6.43 -9.92
CA PHE A 144 -19.94 -5.31 -10.63
C PHE A 144 -19.70 -5.42 -12.13
N SER A 145 -18.48 -5.72 -12.58
CA SER A 145 -18.16 -5.92 -14.00
C SER A 145 -18.90 -7.11 -14.61
N LYS A 146 -19.10 -8.20 -13.87
CA LYS A 146 -19.90 -9.34 -14.33
C LYS A 146 -21.38 -9.00 -14.48
N LYS A 147 -21.92 -8.17 -13.59
CA LYS A 147 -23.35 -7.85 -13.55
C LYS A 147 -23.74 -6.76 -14.57
N PHE A 148 -22.86 -5.82 -14.88
CA PHE A 148 -23.11 -4.70 -15.78
C PHE A 148 -22.46 -4.85 -17.16
N GLY A 149 -21.38 -5.61 -17.31
CA GLY A 149 -20.79 -5.90 -18.63
C GLY A 149 -21.71 -6.70 -19.56
N LYS A 150 -22.73 -7.35 -19.01
CA LYS A 150 -23.77 -8.03 -19.82
C LYS A 150 -24.78 -7.08 -20.49
N TYR A 151 -24.88 -5.82 -20.00
CA TYR A 151 -25.83 -4.85 -20.56
C TYR A 151 -25.20 -3.94 -21.61
N GLU A 152 -23.88 -3.83 -21.67
CA GLU A 152 -23.20 -2.97 -22.66
C GLU A 152 -23.09 -3.63 -24.04
N TYR A 153 -23.10 -4.97 -24.10
CA TYR A 153 -23.04 -5.72 -25.37
C TYR A 153 -24.40 -5.85 -26.13
N VAL A 154 -25.50 -5.43 -25.48
CA VAL A 154 -26.84 -5.56 -26.10
C VAL A 154 -27.24 -4.29 -26.86
N GLN A 155 -26.53 -3.18 -26.72
CA GLN A 155 -26.87 -1.90 -27.34
C GLN A 155 -26.13 -1.59 -28.65
N GLU A 156 -25.15 -2.40 -29.07
CA GLU A 156 -24.37 -2.15 -30.29
C GLU A 156 -24.87 -2.91 -31.54
N ASP A 157 -25.78 -3.87 -31.36
CA ASP A 157 -26.33 -4.69 -32.48
C ASP A 157 -27.76 -4.31 -32.90
N SER A 158 -28.16 -3.04 -32.78
CA SER A 158 -29.36 -2.56 -33.52
C SER A 158 -28.92 -2.21 -34.92
N PRO A 159 -29.32 -2.99 -35.94
CA PRO A 159 -29.07 -2.61 -37.33
C PRO A 159 -29.79 -1.30 -37.59
N ALA A 160 -29.04 -0.32 -38.09
CA ALA A 160 -29.62 0.88 -38.68
C ALA A 160 -30.55 0.42 -39.81
N GLU A 161 -31.84 0.49 -39.58
CA GLU A 161 -32.83 0.38 -40.68
C GLU A 161 -32.49 1.43 -41.74
N SER A 162 -32.05 0.92 -42.87
CA SER A 162 -31.93 1.68 -44.10
C SER A 162 -33.32 2.19 -44.48
N VAL A 163 -33.59 3.45 -44.21
CA VAL A 163 -34.69 4.16 -44.88
C VAL A 163 -34.17 4.50 -46.26
N SER A 164 -34.57 3.65 -47.21
CA SER A 164 -34.59 3.97 -48.63
C SER A 164 -35.88 4.75 -48.94
N GLU A 165 -35.75 6.00 -49.33
CA GLU A 165 -36.61 6.66 -50.34
C GLU A 165 -35.85 7.80 -50.99
#